data_cad8d0e56335d46589f37546c70bd90a
#
_entry.id   cad8d0e56335d46589f37546c70bd90a
#
_cell.length_a   1.000
_cell.length_b   1.000
_cell.length_c   1.000
_cell.angle_alpha   90.00
_cell.angle_beta   90.00
_cell.angle_gamma   90.00
#
_symmetry.space_group_name_H-M   'P 1'
#
loop_
_entity.id
_entity.type
_entity.pdbx_description
1 polymer ?
#
loop_
_entity_poly.entity_id
_entity_poly.type
_entity_poly.pdbx_seq_one_letter_code
_entity_poly.pdbx_strand_id
1 'polypeptide(L)'
;MITTVLATNKTEFHNYIEQLKVKGKRIFSPDEVEYLANNDGFEAVELKQEDETDEEFLALFSTWLHERPQQSGHTDYYILFYLRTSEQLTSEQFEYMERNVAECFETNHGWLYELNDRLRFRLRIRMICSYKKTFRRLVRKDWRNGMDINKQ
;
A
#
# COMPACT_ATOMS: atom_id res chain seq x y z
N MET A 1 -1.01 18.26 1.46
CA MET A 1 -1.36 16.86 1.15
C MET A 1 -2.54 16.42 1.99
N ILE A 2 -3.55 15.86 1.33
CA ILE A 2 -4.72 15.32 2.03
C ILE A 2 -4.60 13.81 2.06
N THR A 3 -4.80 13.23 3.24
CA THR A 3 -4.80 11.78 3.44
C THR A 3 -6.23 11.33 3.72
N THR A 4 -6.72 10.38 2.94
CA THR A 4 -8.09 9.88 3.09
C THR A 4 -8.06 8.36 3.26
N VAL A 5 -8.75 7.86 4.29
CA VAL A 5 -8.92 6.43 4.49
C VAL A 5 -10.08 5.97 3.60
N LEU A 6 -9.82 5.01 2.73
CA LEU A 6 -10.81 4.55 1.74
C LEU A 6 -11.64 3.37 2.23
N ALA A 7 -11.17 2.66 3.25
CA ALA A 7 -11.90 1.53 3.82
C ALA A 7 -11.54 1.40 5.29
N THR A 8 -12.54 1.27 6.16
CA THR A 8 -12.33 1.21 7.61
C THR A 8 -12.67 -0.16 8.19
N ASN A 9 -13.29 -1.05 7.42
CA ASN A 9 -13.60 -2.40 7.88
C ASN A 9 -13.52 -3.36 6.69
N LYS A 10 -13.63 -4.65 6.99
CA LYS A 10 -13.49 -5.70 5.96
C LYS A 10 -14.50 -5.56 4.84
N THR A 11 -15.73 -5.23 5.17
CA THR A 11 -16.78 -5.09 4.16
C THR A 11 -16.47 -3.96 3.21
N GLU A 12 -16.05 -2.82 3.75
CA GLU A 12 -15.68 -1.67 2.92
C GLU A 12 -14.46 -1.99 2.06
N PHE A 13 -13.49 -2.68 2.64
CA PHE A 13 -12.29 -3.04 1.90
C PHE A 13 -12.62 -3.99 0.76
N HIS A 14 -13.45 -5.01 1.04
CA HIS A 14 -13.90 -5.94 0.01
C HIS A 14 -14.58 -5.18 -1.13
N ASN A 15 -15.51 -4.31 -0.80
CA ASN A 15 -16.24 -3.55 -1.81
C ASN A 15 -15.33 -2.64 -2.61
N TYR A 16 -14.37 -2.02 -1.93
CA TYR A 16 -13.43 -1.12 -2.59
C TYR A 16 -12.59 -1.86 -3.63
N ILE A 17 -11.95 -2.97 -3.24
CA ILE A 17 -11.07 -3.69 -4.17
C ILE A 17 -11.86 -4.41 -5.26
N GLU A 18 -13.08 -4.84 -4.95
CA GLU A 18 -13.93 -5.46 -5.95
C GLU A 18 -14.29 -4.49 -7.07
N GLN A 19 -14.51 -3.23 -6.74
CA GLN A 19 -14.93 -2.22 -7.70
C GLN A 19 -13.78 -1.46 -8.32
N LEU A 20 -12.56 -1.70 -7.88
CA LEU A 20 -11.41 -0.96 -8.37
C LEU A 20 -11.14 -1.27 -9.83
N LYS A 21 -11.12 -0.23 -10.64
CA LYS A 21 -10.90 -0.35 -12.07
C LYS A 21 -9.88 0.66 -12.54
N VAL A 22 -9.10 0.26 -13.53
CA VAL A 22 -8.20 1.16 -14.24
C VAL A 22 -8.55 1.02 -15.72
N LYS A 23 -8.87 2.15 -16.35
CA LYS A 23 -9.28 2.18 -17.77
C LYS A 23 -10.44 1.23 -18.04
N GLY A 24 -11.40 1.18 -17.11
CA GLY A 24 -12.60 0.38 -17.25
C GLY A 24 -12.44 -1.10 -16.96
N LYS A 25 -11.25 -1.55 -16.57
CA LYS A 25 -11.01 -2.97 -16.31
C LYS A 25 -10.75 -3.20 -14.83
N ARG A 26 -11.31 -4.27 -14.29
CA ARG A 26 -11.09 -4.65 -12.91
C ARG A 26 -9.63 -5.04 -12.71
N ILE A 27 -9.07 -4.63 -11.58
CA ILE A 27 -7.69 -4.95 -11.21
C ILE A 27 -7.61 -6.34 -10.61
N PHE A 28 -8.60 -6.71 -9.80
CA PHE A 28 -8.59 -7.97 -9.08
C PHE A 28 -9.70 -8.90 -9.58
N SER A 29 -9.36 -10.17 -9.78
CA SER A 29 -10.36 -11.19 -10.08
C SER A 29 -11.21 -11.46 -8.84
N PRO A 30 -12.38 -12.10 -8.98
CA PRO A 30 -13.19 -12.45 -7.82
C PRO A 30 -12.43 -13.28 -6.78
N ASP A 31 -11.59 -14.22 -7.23
CA ASP A 31 -10.79 -15.03 -6.32
C ASP A 31 -9.76 -14.20 -5.57
N GLU A 32 -9.13 -13.26 -6.25
CA GLU A 32 -8.16 -12.35 -5.63
C GLU A 32 -8.84 -11.47 -4.60
N VAL A 33 -10.02 -10.95 -4.90
CA VAL A 33 -10.78 -10.13 -3.96
C VAL A 33 -11.06 -10.92 -2.69
N GLU A 34 -11.53 -12.16 -2.83
CA GLU A 34 -11.80 -13.00 -1.67
C GLU A 34 -10.54 -13.25 -0.85
N TYR A 35 -9.46 -13.58 -1.51
CA TYR A 35 -8.20 -13.84 -0.81
C TYR A 35 -7.74 -12.62 -0.02
N LEU A 36 -7.71 -11.47 -0.68
CA LEU A 36 -7.19 -10.25 -0.06
C LEU A 36 -8.09 -9.73 1.06
N ALA A 37 -9.40 -9.83 0.87
CA ALA A 37 -10.34 -9.31 1.86
C ALA A 37 -10.44 -10.18 3.10
N ASN A 38 -10.04 -11.44 3.03
CA ASN A 38 -10.10 -12.37 4.14
C ASN A 38 -8.81 -12.49 4.94
N ASN A 39 -7.81 -11.70 4.60
CA ASN A 39 -6.57 -11.66 5.39
C ASN A 39 -6.80 -10.99 6.74
N ASP A 40 -5.80 -11.11 7.61
CA ASP A 40 -5.90 -10.61 8.98
C ASP A 40 -5.97 -9.10 9.07
N GLY A 41 -5.31 -8.40 8.15
CA GLY A 41 -5.29 -6.95 8.16
C GLY A 41 -5.32 -6.38 6.76
N PHE A 42 -5.71 -5.12 6.69
CA PHE A 42 -5.83 -4.42 5.42
C PHE A 42 -5.68 -2.92 5.61
N GLU A 43 -5.35 -2.23 4.52
CA GLU A 43 -5.41 -0.77 4.48
C GLU A 43 -5.70 -0.32 3.06
N ALA A 44 -6.47 0.74 2.95
CA ALA A 44 -6.69 1.41 1.67
C ALA A 44 -6.71 2.91 1.97
N VAL A 45 -5.70 3.62 1.50
CA VAL A 45 -5.48 5.03 1.84
C VAL A 45 -5.14 5.80 0.57
N GLU A 46 -5.61 7.04 0.50
CA GLU A 46 -5.28 7.93 -0.62
C GLU A 46 -4.54 9.15 -0.12
N LEU A 47 -3.46 9.49 -0.82
CA LEU A 47 -2.70 10.72 -0.58
C LEU A 47 -2.87 11.60 -1.82
N LYS A 48 -3.33 12.82 -1.61
CA LYS A 48 -3.63 13.74 -2.70
C LYS A 48 -2.83 15.02 -2.55
N GLN A 49 -2.18 15.41 -3.64
CA GLN A 49 -1.46 16.67 -3.69
C GLN A 49 -2.45 17.82 -3.74
N GLU A 50 -2.13 18.88 -3.01
CA GLU A 50 -2.92 20.12 -3.02
C GLU A 50 -2.04 21.26 -3.51
N ASP A 51 -1.52 22.07 -2.57
CA ASP A 51 -0.75 23.25 -2.90
C ASP A 51 0.74 23.00 -3.01
N GLU A 52 1.18 21.81 -2.66
CA GLU A 52 2.61 21.46 -2.70
C GLU A 52 3.12 21.37 -4.13
N THR A 53 4.40 21.66 -4.30
CA THR A 53 5.07 21.30 -5.56
C THR A 53 5.18 19.78 -5.62
N ASP A 54 5.50 19.25 -6.79
CA ASP A 54 5.68 17.81 -6.94
C ASP A 54 6.75 17.29 -5.96
N GLU A 55 7.87 18.00 -5.86
CA GLU A 55 8.96 17.60 -4.96
C GLU A 55 8.53 17.62 -3.50
N GLU A 56 7.77 18.63 -3.12
CA GLU A 56 7.25 18.71 -1.75
C GLU A 56 6.27 17.58 -1.47
N PHE A 57 5.40 17.28 -2.42
CA PHE A 57 4.43 16.20 -2.26
C PHE A 57 5.14 14.84 -2.14
N LEU A 58 6.14 14.61 -2.98
CA LEU A 58 6.87 13.35 -2.93
C LEU A 58 7.66 13.20 -1.63
N ALA A 59 8.18 14.29 -1.10
CA ALA A 59 8.86 14.28 0.20
C ALA A 59 7.88 13.95 1.32
N LEU A 60 6.66 14.51 1.27
CA LEU A 60 5.62 14.19 2.24
C LEU A 60 5.18 12.73 2.13
N PHE A 61 5.08 12.22 0.91
CA PHE A 61 4.77 10.82 0.69
C PHE A 61 5.83 9.92 1.33
N SER A 62 7.10 10.24 1.13
CA SER A 62 8.20 9.50 1.72
C SER A 62 8.12 9.49 3.25
N THR A 63 7.88 10.66 3.84
CA THR A 63 7.74 10.77 5.30
C THR A 63 6.58 9.93 5.79
N TRP A 64 5.45 10.00 5.09
CA TRP A 64 4.26 9.22 5.46
C TRP A 64 4.56 7.72 5.41
N LEU A 65 5.26 7.26 4.38
CA LEU A 65 5.64 5.85 4.27
C LEU A 65 6.50 5.40 5.44
N HIS A 66 7.52 6.19 5.76
CA HIS A 66 8.49 5.80 6.79
C HIS A 66 7.94 5.92 8.20
N GLU A 67 6.90 6.71 8.39
CA GLU A 67 6.26 6.84 9.71
C GLU A 67 5.22 5.76 9.97
N ARG A 68 4.94 4.91 9.00
CA ARG A 68 3.93 3.87 9.17
C ARG A 68 4.45 2.79 10.12
N PRO A 69 3.53 2.10 10.83
CA PRO A 69 3.95 1.02 11.72
C PRO A 69 4.67 -0.07 10.95
N GLN A 70 5.67 -0.65 11.58
CA GLN A 70 6.42 -1.74 10.99
C GLN A 70 5.52 -2.94 10.75
N GLN A 71 5.77 -3.63 9.64
CA GLN A 71 5.05 -4.84 9.30
C GLN A 71 5.73 -6.08 9.88
N SER A 72 6.51 -5.94 10.93
CA SER A 72 7.33 -6.97 11.53
C SER A 72 6.48 -8.07 12.11
N GLY A 73 5.59 -8.51 12.08
CA GLY A 73 4.78 -9.65 12.50
C GLY A 73 4.09 -10.32 11.34
N HIS A 74 4.33 -9.84 10.13
CA HIS A 74 3.64 -10.34 8.95
C HIS A 74 4.62 -11.03 8.01
N THR A 75 4.27 -12.21 7.54
CA THR A 75 5.08 -12.95 6.58
C THR A 75 4.57 -12.80 5.18
N ASP A 76 3.28 -12.69 5.03
CA ASP A 76 2.66 -12.57 3.72
C ASP A 76 1.89 -11.28 3.65
N TYR A 77 2.23 -10.45 2.70
CA TYR A 77 1.45 -9.26 2.46
C TYR A 77 1.44 -8.94 0.98
N TYR A 78 0.42 -8.22 0.58
CA TYR A 78 0.26 -7.71 -0.76
C TYR A 78 0.12 -6.20 -0.67
N ILE A 79 0.92 -5.49 -1.44
CA ILE A 79 0.88 -4.03 -1.43
C ILE A 79 0.87 -3.54 -2.87
N LEU A 80 -0.11 -2.71 -3.18
CA LEU A 80 -0.26 -2.12 -4.50
C LEU A 80 -0.35 -0.61 -4.33
N PHE A 81 0.44 0.10 -5.11
CA PHE A 81 0.36 1.55 -5.20
C PHE A 81 -0.27 1.92 -6.52
N TYR A 82 -1.32 2.73 -6.47
CA TYR A 82 -2.01 3.20 -7.66
C TYR A 82 -1.73 4.70 -7.77
N LEU A 83 -0.87 5.04 -8.72
CA LEU A 83 -0.45 6.42 -8.97
C LEU A 83 -1.23 6.99 -10.13
N ARG A 84 -1.86 8.13 -9.91
CA ARG A 84 -2.61 8.84 -10.95
C ARG A 84 -2.05 10.24 -11.08
N THR A 85 -1.76 10.65 -12.30
CA THR A 85 -1.20 11.97 -12.57
C THR A 85 -1.90 12.63 -13.75
N SER A 86 -1.99 13.95 -13.71
CA SER A 86 -2.52 14.73 -14.84
C SER A 86 -1.42 15.07 -15.84
N GLU A 87 -0.17 15.02 -15.42
CA GLU A 87 0.99 15.24 -16.29
C GLU A 87 2.02 14.17 -16.02
N GLN A 88 2.83 13.89 -17.01
CA GLN A 88 3.82 12.83 -16.87
C GLN A 88 4.88 13.17 -15.84
N LEU A 89 5.22 12.19 -15.02
CA LEU A 89 6.32 12.32 -14.07
C LEU A 89 7.65 12.08 -14.77
N THR A 90 8.70 12.69 -14.25
CA THR A 90 10.05 12.41 -14.73
C THR A 90 10.51 11.05 -14.21
N SER A 91 11.51 10.48 -14.90
CA SER A 91 12.10 9.22 -14.43
C SER A 91 12.67 9.37 -13.03
N GLU A 92 13.24 10.53 -12.72
CA GLU A 92 13.82 10.79 -11.41
C GLU A 92 12.76 10.80 -10.32
N GLN A 93 11.61 11.41 -10.60
CA GLN A 93 10.49 11.42 -9.64
C GLN A 93 9.99 10.02 -9.38
N PHE A 94 9.82 9.23 -10.42
CA PHE A 94 9.35 7.85 -10.27
C PHE A 94 10.37 7.02 -9.51
N GLU A 95 11.65 7.16 -9.81
CA GLU A 95 12.70 6.43 -9.12
C GLU A 95 12.75 6.80 -7.65
N TYR A 96 12.52 8.07 -7.33
CA TYR A 96 12.48 8.51 -5.94
C TYR A 96 11.36 7.79 -5.17
N MET A 97 10.16 7.74 -5.76
CA MET A 97 9.04 7.05 -5.14
C MET A 97 9.33 5.56 -4.97
N GLU A 98 9.82 4.93 -6.03
CA GLU A 98 10.09 3.50 -6.01
C GLU A 98 11.14 3.15 -4.95
N ARG A 99 12.18 3.96 -4.84
CA ARG A 99 13.22 3.73 -3.85
C ARG A 99 12.65 3.81 -2.43
N ASN A 100 11.81 4.80 -2.16
CA ASN A 100 11.21 4.93 -0.85
C ASN A 100 10.27 3.79 -0.51
N VAL A 101 9.49 3.34 -1.48
CA VAL A 101 8.60 2.20 -1.28
C VAL A 101 9.40 0.93 -1.04
N ALA A 102 10.47 0.72 -1.81
CA ALA A 102 11.31 -0.46 -1.66
C ALA A 102 12.00 -0.50 -0.30
N GLU A 103 12.37 0.65 0.24
CA GLU A 103 12.96 0.72 1.57
C GLU A 103 11.97 0.25 2.65
N CYS A 104 10.69 0.50 2.45
CA CYS A 104 9.67 0.16 3.44
C CYS A 104 9.10 -1.25 3.25
N PHE A 105 8.98 -1.71 2.02
CA PHE A 105 8.26 -2.94 1.71
C PHE A 105 9.08 -3.95 0.91
N GLU A 106 10.32 -3.67 0.68
CA GLU A 106 11.23 -4.56 -0.03
C GLU A 106 10.66 -4.97 -1.39
N THR A 107 10.45 -6.27 -1.60
CA THR A 107 10.08 -6.78 -2.92
C THR A 107 8.59 -7.05 -3.09
N ASN A 108 7.77 -6.89 -2.06
CA ASN A 108 6.37 -7.31 -2.11
C ASN A 108 5.44 -6.16 -2.42
N HIS A 109 5.77 -5.37 -3.43
CA HIS A 109 4.92 -4.26 -3.83
C HIS A 109 4.78 -4.21 -5.34
N GLY A 110 3.69 -3.63 -5.79
CA GLY A 110 3.44 -3.40 -7.20
C GLY A 110 2.95 -1.98 -7.45
N TRP A 111 2.99 -1.57 -8.70
CA TRP A 111 2.55 -0.25 -9.12
C TRP A 111 1.54 -0.35 -10.24
N LEU A 112 0.52 0.50 -10.16
CA LEU A 112 -0.35 0.83 -11.28
C LEU A 112 -0.16 2.31 -11.54
N TYR A 113 -0.07 2.67 -12.81
CA TYR A 113 0.14 4.06 -13.19
C TYR A 113 -0.90 4.49 -14.21
N GLU A 114 -1.56 5.62 -13.95
CA GLU A 114 -2.49 6.21 -14.88
C GLU A 114 -2.12 7.67 -15.14
N LEU A 115 -1.85 7.97 -16.40
CA LEU A 115 -1.65 9.34 -16.86
C LEU A 115 -2.93 9.77 -17.58
N ASN A 116 -3.58 10.81 -17.07
CA ASN A 116 -4.83 11.28 -17.64
C ASN A 116 -4.90 12.80 -17.49
N ASP A 117 -4.76 13.52 -18.59
CA ASP A 117 -4.71 14.98 -18.57
C ASP A 117 -6.06 15.64 -18.23
N ARG A 118 -7.11 14.85 -18.10
CA ARG A 118 -8.43 15.35 -17.71
C ARG A 118 -8.63 15.34 -16.20
N LEU A 119 -7.67 14.78 -15.43
CA LEU A 119 -7.77 14.77 -13.99
C LEU A 119 -7.67 16.20 -13.45
N ARG A 120 -8.42 16.47 -12.39
CA ARG A 120 -8.45 17.79 -11.78
C ARG A 120 -7.44 17.96 -10.67
N PHE A 121 -6.57 17.01 -10.50
CA PHE A 121 -5.48 17.06 -9.53
C PHE A 121 -4.20 16.70 -10.25
N ARG A 122 -3.06 17.08 -9.68
CA ARG A 122 -1.78 16.80 -10.30
C ARG A 122 -1.30 15.38 -9.96
N LEU A 123 -1.27 15.06 -8.67
CA LEU A 123 -0.79 13.76 -8.20
C LEU A 123 -1.72 13.19 -7.15
N ARG A 124 -1.99 11.91 -7.26
CA ARG A 124 -2.77 11.17 -6.28
C ARG A 124 -2.21 9.76 -6.20
N ILE A 125 -1.89 9.32 -4.99
CA ILE A 125 -1.33 7.99 -4.75
C ILE A 125 -2.26 7.25 -3.81
N ARG A 126 -2.68 6.05 -4.20
CA ARG A 126 -3.44 5.16 -3.32
C ARG A 126 -2.57 3.99 -2.96
N MET A 127 -2.58 3.62 -1.68
CA MET A 127 -1.92 2.42 -1.20
C MET A 127 -2.99 1.43 -0.79
N ILE A 128 -2.91 0.21 -1.34
CA ILE A 128 -3.82 -0.87 -1.02
C ILE A 128 -2.97 -1.99 -0.46
N CYS A 129 -3.25 -2.39 0.77
CA CYS A 129 -2.44 -3.36 1.48
C CYS A 129 -3.33 -4.42 2.12
N SER A 130 -2.92 -5.67 2.00
CA SER A 130 -3.60 -6.80 2.65
C SER A 130 -2.52 -7.74 3.17
N TYR A 131 -2.64 -8.22 4.40
CA TYR A 131 -1.58 -9.01 5.00
C TYR A 131 -2.10 -10.03 5.99
N LYS A 132 -1.32 -11.08 6.17
CA LYS A 132 -1.53 -12.11 7.17
C LYS A 132 -0.55 -11.92 8.31
N LYS A 133 -1.01 -12.13 9.52
CA LYS A 133 -0.12 -12.17 10.67
C LYS A 133 0.63 -13.48 10.67
N THR A 134 1.88 -13.43 11.06
CA THR A 134 2.69 -14.65 11.10
C THR A 134 2.46 -15.39 12.40
N PHE A 135 2.87 -16.64 12.42
CA PHE A 135 2.82 -17.43 13.65
C PHE A 135 4.06 -17.28 14.52
N ARG A 136 5.01 -16.45 14.11
CA ARG A 136 6.25 -16.31 14.87
C ARG A 136 5.99 -15.90 16.31
N ARG A 137 4.99 -15.07 16.54
CA ARG A 137 4.66 -14.65 17.89
C ARG A 137 4.27 -15.83 18.77
N LEU A 138 3.55 -16.76 18.20
CA LEU A 138 3.13 -17.95 18.96
C LEU A 138 4.31 -18.83 19.26
N VAL A 139 5.20 -18.98 18.31
CA VAL A 139 6.38 -19.82 18.49
C VAL A 139 7.30 -19.26 19.57
N ARG A 140 7.52 -17.95 19.57
CA ARG A 140 8.44 -17.35 20.52
C ARG A 140 8.01 -17.45 21.96
N LYS A 141 6.81 -17.71 22.18
CA LYS A 141 6.35 -17.88 23.53
C LYS A 141 6.77 -19.15 24.13
N ASP A 142 7.25 -19.82 23.45
CA ASP A 142 7.62 -21.03 23.87
C ASP A 142 8.98 -21.18 24.05
N TRP A 143 9.12 -20.39 23.31
CA TRP A 143 9.78 -20.50 23.33
C TRP A 143 10.37 -20.48 23.99
N ARG A 144 10.65 -20.29 24.07
CA ARG A 144 10.87 -20.13 24.52
C ARG A 144 11.24 -20.72 24.87
N ASN A 145 11.25 -20.83 24.69
CA ASN A 145 11.35 -21.11 25.00
C ASN A 145 11.84 -21.50 24.69
N GLY A 146 12.48 -21.76 24.46
CA GLY A 146 12.55 -21.85 24.33
C GLY A 146 13.03 -21.92 23.78
N MET A 147 13.12 -21.77 23.26
CA MET A 147 13.01 -21.62 22.97
C MET A 147 13.21 -21.31 22.53
N ASP A 148 13.61 -21.41 22.12
CA ASP A 148 13.43 -20.92 22.01
C ASP A 148 13.53 -20.92 21.40
N ILE A 149 13.68 -21.10 20.78
CA ILE A 149 13.21 -20.77 20.48
C ILE A 149 13.47 -20.33 20.16
N ASN A 150 13.73 -20.22 19.57
CA ASN A 150 13.51 -19.47 19.57
C ASN A 150 13.99 -19.19 19.47
N LYS A 151 14.42 -19.39 19.16
CA LYS A 151 14.39 -18.95 19.41
C LYS A 151 14.47 -18.96 19.19
N GLN A 152 14.46 -19.01 18.70
CA GLN A 152 14.05 -18.81 18.82
C GLN A 152 14.05 -18.59 18.77
#